data_baf20e691310407c34839f27f6982957
#
_entry.id   baf20e691310407c34839f27f6982957
#
_cell.length_a   1.000
_cell.length_b   1.000
_cell.length_c   1.000
_cell.angle_alpha   90.00
_cell.angle_beta   90.00
_cell.angle_gamma   90.00
#
_symmetry.space_group_name_H-M   'P 1'
#
loop_
_entity.id
_entity.type
_entity.pdbx_description
1 polymer ?
#
loop_
_entity_poly.entity_id
_entity_poly.type
_entity_poly.pdbx_seq_one_letter_code
_entity_poly.pdbx_strand_id
1 'polypeptide(L)'
;MEKSHSDIENVRILISLLVQKGIKEVVLSPGSRNAPLLVSVAREKRLKHHVIVDERSAAFFALGIAQQTGQTVALICTSGTALLNYSPAVAEAYYQGIPLLVISADRPSEWIDQDDSQTIQQQGALCNFVKKSFQLPTAITCNEDHWHTNRLVNEAINLSQHGRKGPVHINVPLREPLYGFQHESITSERVIKTLKETP
;
A
#
# COMPACT_ATOMS: atom_id res chain seq x y z
N MET A 1 -4.04 -18.02 20.06
CA MET A 1 -2.98 -17.09 19.61
C MET A 1 -3.65 -15.76 19.40
N GLU A 2 -3.28 -14.77 20.21
CA GLU A 2 -3.75 -13.40 20.07
C GLU A 2 -3.34 -12.84 18.71
N LYS A 3 -4.26 -12.07 18.11
CA LYS A 3 -4.07 -11.52 16.76
C LYS A 3 -3.27 -10.23 16.88
N SER A 4 -1.95 -10.31 16.78
CA SER A 4 -1.07 -9.14 16.91
C SER A 4 -0.63 -8.60 15.56
N HIS A 5 -0.58 -7.29 15.42
CA HIS A 5 -0.10 -6.57 14.23
C HIS A 5 1.41 -6.37 14.28
N SER A 6 1.98 -5.94 13.14
CA SER A 6 3.42 -5.72 13.02
C SER A 6 3.95 -4.68 14.01
N ASP A 7 5.17 -4.92 14.50
CA ASP A 7 5.91 -3.95 15.32
C ASP A 7 6.42 -2.75 14.52
N ILE A 8 6.39 -2.83 13.18
CA ILE A 8 6.81 -1.74 12.30
C ILE A 8 5.73 -0.67 12.24
N GLU A 9 6.06 0.53 12.72
CA GLU A 9 5.11 1.63 12.89
C GLU A 9 4.52 2.12 11.56
N ASN A 10 5.32 2.25 10.50
CA ASN A 10 4.85 2.60 9.16
C ASN A 10 3.71 1.68 8.68
N VAL A 11 3.83 0.39 8.97
CA VAL A 11 2.81 -0.61 8.64
C VAL A 11 1.54 -0.34 9.42
N ARG A 12 1.63 -0.09 10.74
CA ARG A 12 0.45 0.18 11.58
C ARG A 12 -0.27 1.45 11.15
N ILE A 13 0.46 2.54 10.86
CA ILE A 13 -0.11 3.80 10.35
C ILE A 13 -0.86 3.54 9.04
N LEU A 14 -0.22 2.83 8.11
CA LEU A 14 -0.83 2.51 6.82
C LEU A 14 -2.12 1.72 6.98
N ILE A 15 -2.11 0.62 7.73
CA ILE A 15 -3.30 -0.22 7.93
C ILE A 15 -4.40 0.55 8.65
N SER A 16 -4.05 1.34 9.67
CA SER A 16 -5.01 2.21 10.38
C SER A 16 -5.74 3.16 9.42
N LEU A 17 -4.98 3.82 8.55
CA LEU A 17 -5.55 4.77 7.59
C LEU A 17 -6.36 4.08 6.48
N LEU A 18 -5.96 2.88 6.02
CA LEU A 18 -6.80 2.10 5.11
C LEU A 18 -8.19 1.90 5.71
N VAL A 19 -8.24 1.43 6.95
CA VAL A 19 -9.51 1.19 7.66
C VAL A 19 -10.30 2.47 7.87
N GLN A 20 -9.69 3.52 8.43
CA GLN A 20 -10.38 4.76 8.79
C GLN A 20 -10.88 5.54 7.57
N LYS A 21 -10.23 5.36 6.41
CA LYS A 21 -10.64 5.98 5.14
C LYS A 21 -11.58 5.11 4.31
N GLY A 22 -12.01 3.98 4.87
CA GLY A 22 -13.05 3.14 4.28
C GLY A 22 -12.58 2.25 3.13
N ILE A 23 -11.29 1.97 3.01
CA ILE A 23 -10.80 0.89 2.14
C ILE A 23 -11.29 -0.42 2.74
N LYS A 24 -12.01 -1.21 1.96
CA LYS A 24 -12.61 -2.47 2.44
C LYS A 24 -11.96 -3.70 1.84
N GLU A 25 -11.56 -3.64 0.60
CA GLU A 25 -11.03 -4.76 -0.18
C GLU A 25 -9.52 -4.61 -0.36
N VAL A 26 -8.77 -5.65 -0.04
CA VAL A 26 -7.31 -5.70 -0.17
C VAL A 26 -6.92 -6.98 -0.89
N VAL A 27 -6.16 -6.87 -1.97
CA VAL A 27 -5.61 -8.00 -2.71
C VAL A 27 -4.13 -8.15 -2.36
N LEU A 28 -3.72 -9.36 -1.99
CA LEU A 28 -2.40 -9.67 -1.44
C LEU A 28 -1.66 -10.65 -2.34
N SER A 29 -0.48 -10.27 -2.83
CA SER A 29 0.48 -11.21 -3.44
C SER A 29 1.59 -11.49 -2.43
N PRO A 30 1.70 -12.74 -1.90
CA PRO A 30 2.57 -13.04 -0.78
C PRO A 30 4.06 -13.08 -1.16
N GLY A 31 4.90 -12.59 -0.24
CA GLY A 31 6.36 -12.66 -0.30
C GLY A 31 6.96 -12.34 1.07
N SER A 32 8.26 -12.56 1.23
CA SER A 32 8.93 -12.39 2.51
C SER A 32 8.97 -10.92 2.95
N ARG A 33 9.32 -10.00 2.03
CA ARG A 33 9.50 -8.58 2.37
C ARG A 33 8.19 -7.90 2.78
N ASN A 34 7.06 -8.31 2.22
CA ASN A 34 5.77 -7.73 2.57
C ASN A 34 5.04 -8.48 3.70
N ALA A 35 5.67 -9.44 4.39
CA ALA A 35 5.06 -10.18 5.49
C ALA A 35 4.47 -9.27 6.58
N PRO A 36 5.11 -8.16 7.01
CA PRO A 36 4.53 -7.24 7.98
C PRO A 36 3.18 -6.65 7.54
N LEU A 37 3.06 -6.31 6.25
CA LEU A 37 1.83 -5.78 5.66
C LEU A 37 0.76 -6.88 5.58
N LEU A 38 1.11 -8.05 5.03
CA LEU A 38 0.18 -9.15 4.84
C LEU A 38 -0.43 -9.64 6.14
N VAL A 39 0.43 -9.89 7.13
CA VAL A 39 -0.01 -10.39 8.43
C VAL A 39 -0.91 -9.37 9.13
N SER A 40 -0.56 -8.08 9.06
CA SER A 40 -1.37 -7.03 9.67
C SER A 40 -2.73 -6.88 8.98
N VAL A 41 -2.79 -6.96 7.64
CA VAL A 41 -4.05 -6.98 6.89
C VAL A 41 -4.89 -8.21 7.25
N ALA A 42 -4.29 -9.40 7.26
CA ALA A 42 -5.01 -10.64 7.53
C ALA A 42 -5.59 -10.70 8.95
N ARG A 43 -5.00 -9.97 9.89
CA ARG A 43 -5.47 -9.87 11.29
C ARG A 43 -6.50 -8.76 11.51
N GLU A 44 -6.57 -7.77 10.62
CA GLU A 44 -7.53 -6.67 10.70
C GLU A 44 -8.91 -7.10 10.16
N LYS A 45 -9.84 -7.35 11.05
CA LYS A 45 -11.18 -7.88 10.71
C LYS A 45 -12.04 -6.95 9.85
N ARG A 46 -11.71 -5.65 9.84
CA ARG A 46 -12.43 -4.63 9.06
C ARG A 46 -11.99 -4.59 7.60
N LEU A 47 -10.90 -5.29 7.25
CA LEU A 47 -10.39 -5.44 5.90
C LEU A 47 -10.72 -6.85 5.38
N LYS A 48 -11.42 -6.91 4.26
CA LYS A 48 -11.61 -8.15 3.52
C LYS A 48 -10.44 -8.35 2.58
N HIS A 49 -9.71 -9.45 2.72
CA HIS A 49 -8.54 -9.72 1.93
C HIS A 49 -8.69 -10.93 1.02
N HIS A 50 -8.01 -10.86 -0.13
CA HIS A 50 -7.94 -11.92 -1.13
C HIS A 50 -6.46 -12.21 -1.39
N VAL A 51 -6.06 -13.48 -1.26
CA VAL A 51 -4.68 -13.90 -1.50
C VAL A 51 -4.58 -14.49 -2.90
N ILE A 52 -3.77 -13.88 -3.76
CA ILE A 52 -3.52 -14.32 -5.14
C ILE A 52 -2.03 -14.29 -5.38
N VAL A 53 -1.44 -15.46 -5.64
CA VAL A 53 0.02 -15.63 -5.69
C VAL A 53 0.64 -14.94 -6.90
N ASP A 54 0.02 -15.08 -8.08
CA ASP A 54 0.50 -14.42 -9.30
C ASP A 54 0.10 -12.94 -9.29
N GLU A 55 1.10 -12.06 -9.31
CA GLU A 55 0.89 -10.61 -9.18
C GLU A 55 0.07 -10.03 -10.33
N ARG A 56 0.27 -10.46 -11.55
CA ARG A 56 -0.50 -9.96 -12.69
C ARG A 56 -1.97 -10.33 -12.56
N SER A 57 -2.26 -11.55 -12.17
CA SER A 57 -3.63 -12.01 -11.89
C SER A 57 -4.24 -11.25 -10.72
N ALA A 58 -3.47 -11.02 -9.66
CA ALA A 58 -3.89 -10.24 -8.49
C ALA A 58 -4.29 -8.82 -8.88
N ALA A 59 -3.50 -8.16 -9.73
CA ALA A 59 -3.76 -6.80 -10.15
C ALA A 59 -5.02 -6.68 -11.01
N PHE A 60 -5.26 -7.60 -11.94
CA PHE A 60 -6.52 -7.63 -12.71
C PHE A 60 -7.73 -8.00 -11.85
N PHE A 61 -7.55 -8.86 -10.85
CA PHE A 61 -8.61 -9.16 -9.89
C PHE A 61 -8.99 -7.92 -9.06
N ALA A 62 -7.99 -7.18 -8.57
CA ALA A 62 -8.20 -5.92 -7.86
C ALA A 62 -8.88 -4.87 -8.76
N LEU A 63 -8.45 -4.76 -10.03
CA LEU A 63 -9.06 -3.91 -11.04
C LEU A 63 -10.55 -4.21 -11.21
N GLY A 64 -10.90 -5.51 -11.34
CA GLY A 64 -12.30 -5.95 -11.50
C GLY A 64 -13.15 -5.58 -10.28
N ILE A 65 -12.65 -5.77 -9.05
CA ILE A 65 -13.36 -5.34 -7.83
C ILE A 65 -13.56 -3.82 -7.82
N ALA A 66 -12.49 -3.06 -8.10
CA ALA A 66 -12.55 -1.60 -8.08
C ALA A 66 -13.51 -1.05 -9.16
N GLN A 67 -13.52 -1.64 -10.34
CA GLN A 67 -14.43 -1.29 -11.43
C GLN A 67 -15.88 -1.57 -11.06
N GLN A 68 -16.15 -2.75 -10.49
CA GLN A 68 -17.52 -3.15 -10.14
C GLN A 68 -18.07 -2.35 -8.96
N THR A 69 -17.23 -2.02 -7.97
CA THR A 69 -17.68 -1.34 -6.75
C THR A 69 -17.57 0.18 -6.82
N GLY A 70 -16.78 0.71 -7.73
CA GLY A 70 -16.42 2.13 -7.79
C GLY A 70 -15.59 2.63 -6.59
N GLN A 71 -15.10 1.68 -5.74
CA GLN A 71 -14.32 1.96 -4.53
C GLN A 71 -12.84 1.68 -4.77
N THR A 72 -11.98 2.36 -4.02
CA THR A 72 -10.55 2.07 -4.05
C THR A 72 -10.26 0.71 -3.46
N VAL A 73 -9.54 -0.12 -4.22
CA VAL A 73 -9.01 -1.42 -3.76
C VAL A 73 -7.51 -1.27 -3.52
N ALA A 74 -7.05 -1.75 -2.36
CA ALA A 74 -5.63 -1.83 -2.08
C ALA A 74 -5.04 -3.12 -2.68
N LEU A 75 -3.85 -3.02 -3.26
CA LEU A 75 -3.13 -4.10 -3.92
C LEU A 75 -1.71 -4.14 -3.39
N ILE A 76 -1.30 -5.24 -2.72
CA ILE A 76 -0.05 -5.32 -1.98
C ILE A 76 0.84 -6.42 -2.54
N CYS A 77 2.09 -6.07 -2.90
CA CYS A 77 3.12 -7.03 -3.33
C CYS A 77 4.42 -6.90 -2.53
N THR A 78 5.28 -7.89 -2.71
CA THR A 78 6.66 -7.88 -2.22
C THR A 78 7.55 -6.98 -3.07
N SER A 79 8.86 -6.96 -2.77
CA SER A 79 9.83 -6.14 -3.49
C SER A 79 10.23 -6.72 -4.86
N GLY A 80 10.90 -5.89 -5.65
CA GLY A 80 11.49 -6.28 -6.92
C GLY A 80 10.48 -6.33 -8.07
N THR A 81 10.66 -7.27 -8.97
CA THR A 81 9.83 -7.40 -10.18
C THR A 81 8.37 -7.72 -9.92
N ALA A 82 7.99 -8.10 -8.69
CA ALA A 82 6.60 -8.24 -8.26
C ALA A 82 5.78 -6.99 -8.60
N LEU A 83 6.31 -5.80 -8.28
CA LEU A 83 5.65 -4.52 -8.60
C LEU A 83 5.43 -4.34 -10.12
N LEU A 84 6.41 -4.73 -10.94
CA LEU A 84 6.31 -4.58 -12.40
C LEU A 84 5.24 -5.48 -13.01
N ASN A 85 4.95 -6.61 -12.40
CA ASN A 85 3.85 -7.49 -12.84
C ASN A 85 2.47 -6.86 -12.65
N TYR A 86 2.33 -5.84 -11.83
CA TYR A 86 1.09 -5.06 -11.70
C TYR A 86 0.87 -4.07 -12.85
N SER A 87 1.93 -3.73 -13.60
CA SER A 87 1.92 -2.65 -14.60
C SER A 87 0.79 -2.74 -15.63
N PRO A 88 0.44 -3.90 -16.21
CA PRO A 88 -0.63 -3.96 -17.20
C PRO A 88 -1.99 -3.55 -16.63
N ALA A 89 -2.35 -4.05 -15.46
CA ALA A 89 -3.62 -3.71 -14.82
C ALA A 89 -3.63 -2.27 -14.29
N VAL A 90 -2.49 -1.77 -13.79
CA VAL A 90 -2.34 -0.38 -13.33
C VAL A 90 -2.46 0.59 -14.50
N ALA A 91 -1.87 0.27 -15.65
CA ALA A 91 -2.04 1.05 -16.87
C ALA A 91 -3.51 1.11 -17.31
N GLU A 92 -4.20 -0.02 -17.32
CA GLU A 92 -5.63 -0.09 -17.63
C GLU A 92 -6.45 0.74 -16.65
N ALA A 93 -6.19 0.62 -15.35
CA ALA A 93 -6.84 1.41 -14.30
C ALA A 93 -6.63 2.92 -14.51
N TYR A 94 -5.43 3.33 -14.93
CA TYR A 94 -5.10 4.74 -15.16
C TYR A 94 -5.93 5.32 -16.31
N TYR A 95 -5.98 4.64 -17.44
CA TYR A 95 -6.73 5.13 -18.61
C TYR A 95 -8.24 5.07 -18.43
N GLN A 96 -8.75 4.11 -17.67
CA GLN A 96 -10.18 4.01 -17.33
C GLN A 96 -10.62 4.87 -16.13
N GLY A 97 -9.69 5.46 -15.38
CA GLY A 97 -10.02 6.23 -14.18
C GLY A 97 -10.53 5.35 -13.03
N ILE A 98 -9.98 4.14 -12.90
CA ILE A 98 -10.36 3.18 -11.84
C ILE A 98 -9.41 3.35 -10.65
N PRO A 99 -9.93 3.52 -9.42
CA PRO A 99 -9.09 3.79 -8.26
C PRO A 99 -8.43 2.51 -7.74
N LEU A 100 -7.11 2.44 -7.81
CA LEU A 100 -6.29 1.43 -7.16
C LEU A 100 -5.26 2.10 -6.23
N LEU A 101 -5.02 1.47 -5.09
CA LEU A 101 -3.93 1.84 -4.20
C LEU A 101 -2.87 0.73 -4.22
N VAL A 102 -1.86 0.91 -5.06
CA VAL A 102 -0.74 -0.02 -5.19
C VAL A 102 0.23 0.21 -4.04
N ILE A 103 0.52 -0.83 -3.28
CA ILE A 103 1.42 -0.79 -2.13
C ILE A 103 2.51 -1.84 -2.37
N SER A 104 3.75 -1.42 -2.55
CA SER A 104 4.89 -2.32 -2.70
C SER A 104 5.77 -2.28 -1.46
N ALA A 105 6.07 -3.43 -0.88
CA ALA A 105 7.15 -3.53 0.08
C ALA A 105 8.49 -3.35 -0.65
N ASP A 106 9.46 -2.73 0.01
CA ASP A 106 10.77 -2.50 -0.57
C ASP A 106 11.89 -2.75 0.44
N ARG A 107 13.10 -2.77 -0.05
CA ARG A 107 14.29 -2.69 0.78
C ARG A 107 14.53 -1.25 1.24
N PRO A 108 15.26 -1.04 2.34
CA PRO A 108 15.81 0.28 2.67
C PRO A 108 16.67 0.81 1.52
N SER A 109 16.65 2.13 1.32
CA SER A 109 17.27 2.78 0.16
C SER A 109 18.76 2.49 -0.02
N GLU A 110 19.49 2.25 1.08
CA GLU A 110 20.92 1.92 1.06
C GLU A 110 21.25 0.54 0.48
N TRP A 111 20.24 -0.33 0.29
CA TRP A 111 20.39 -1.64 -0.33
C TRP A 111 19.99 -1.66 -1.81
N ILE A 112 19.43 -0.58 -2.32
CA ILE A 112 19.05 -0.49 -3.73
C ILE A 112 20.32 -0.37 -4.58
N ASP A 113 20.36 -1.14 -5.67
CA ASP A 113 21.52 -1.22 -6.58
C ASP A 113 22.82 -1.71 -5.92
N GLN A 114 22.70 -2.55 -4.87
CA GLN A 114 23.83 -3.15 -4.15
C GLN A 114 23.90 -4.67 -4.35
N ASP A 115 23.48 -5.21 -5.49
CA ASP A 115 23.42 -6.64 -5.80
C ASP A 115 22.58 -7.47 -4.81
N ASP A 116 21.74 -6.85 -4.00
CA ASP A 116 20.79 -7.56 -3.16
C ASP A 116 19.68 -8.17 -4.02
N SER A 117 19.32 -9.41 -3.70
CA SER A 117 18.34 -10.17 -4.48
C SER A 117 16.95 -9.52 -4.42
N GLN A 118 16.19 -9.64 -5.50
CA GLN A 118 14.81 -9.16 -5.61
C GLN A 118 14.66 -7.66 -5.31
N THR A 119 15.60 -6.87 -5.86
CA THR A 119 15.71 -5.43 -5.66
C THR A 119 15.69 -4.72 -7.01
N ILE A 120 14.91 -3.65 -7.12
CA ILE A 120 14.87 -2.73 -8.26
C ILE A 120 14.60 -1.32 -7.74
N GLN A 121 14.77 -0.31 -8.57
CA GLN A 121 14.33 1.06 -8.26
C GLN A 121 12.80 1.13 -8.36
N GLN A 122 12.08 0.92 -7.24
CA GLN A 122 10.62 0.84 -7.20
C GLN A 122 9.95 2.21 -7.21
N GLN A 123 10.57 3.20 -6.56
CA GLN A 123 10.02 4.56 -6.57
C GLN A 123 9.99 5.10 -8.00
N GLY A 124 8.79 5.42 -8.49
CA GLY A 124 8.62 5.90 -9.86
C GLY A 124 8.57 4.83 -10.94
N ALA A 125 8.73 3.53 -10.61
CA ALA A 125 8.66 2.44 -11.59
C ALA A 125 7.32 2.40 -12.38
N LEU A 126 6.26 2.93 -11.80
CA LEU A 126 4.93 3.03 -12.42
C LEU A 126 4.55 4.47 -12.80
N CYS A 127 5.50 5.40 -12.88
CA CYS A 127 5.24 6.85 -12.97
C CYS A 127 4.31 7.25 -14.14
N ASN A 128 4.34 6.53 -15.26
CA ASN A 128 3.49 6.81 -16.43
C ASN A 128 2.04 6.37 -16.25
N PHE A 129 1.75 5.53 -15.26
CA PHE A 129 0.45 4.87 -15.08
C PHE A 129 -0.14 5.05 -13.69
N VAL A 130 0.41 5.94 -12.87
CA VAL A 130 -0.14 6.33 -11.58
C VAL A 130 -0.27 7.84 -11.49
N LYS A 131 -1.23 8.32 -10.73
CA LYS A 131 -1.41 9.75 -10.49
C LYS A 131 -0.22 10.35 -9.72
N LYS A 132 0.34 9.57 -8.80
CA LYS A 132 1.53 9.90 -8.00
C LYS A 132 2.13 8.65 -7.37
N SER A 133 3.44 8.65 -7.19
CA SER A 133 4.17 7.65 -6.41
C SER A 133 4.66 8.30 -5.12
N PHE A 134 4.43 7.63 -3.99
CA PHE A 134 4.83 8.07 -2.65
C PHE A 134 5.88 7.10 -2.11
N GLN A 135 6.89 7.66 -1.45
CA GLN A 135 7.91 6.90 -0.72
C GLN A 135 7.72 7.15 0.77
N LEU A 136 7.45 6.09 1.55
CA LEU A 136 7.42 6.21 3.00
C LEU A 136 8.84 6.21 3.58
N PRO A 137 9.06 6.81 4.76
CA PRO A 137 10.31 6.65 5.49
C PRO A 137 10.58 5.17 5.82
N THR A 138 11.85 4.77 5.89
CA THR A 138 12.22 3.39 6.27
C THR A 138 11.87 3.07 7.72
N ALA A 139 11.93 4.06 8.60
CA ALA A 139 11.60 3.94 10.02
C ALA A 139 10.97 5.23 10.52
N ILE A 140 10.21 5.13 11.60
CA ILE A 140 9.72 6.26 12.39
C ILE A 140 10.66 6.41 13.59
N THR A 141 11.38 7.51 13.66
CA THR A 141 12.36 7.79 14.72
C THR A 141 11.95 8.99 15.58
N CYS A 142 11.05 9.81 15.08
CA CYS A 142 10.56 11.00 15.75
C CYS A 142 9.11 11.33 15.36
N ASN A 143 8.52 12.33 16.01
CA ASN A 143 7.15 12.76 15.74
C ASN A 143 6.96 13.32 14.33
N GLU A 144 8.00 13.94 13.77
CA GLU A 144 7.98 14.45 12.40
C GLU A 144 7.88 13.33 11.37
N ASP A 145 8.59 12.22 11.59
CA ASP A 145 8.50 11.03 10.72
C ASP A 145 7.09 10.43 10.77
N HIS A 146 6.50 10.34 11.98
CA HIS A 146 5.12 9.88 12.16
C HIS A 146 4.14 10.78 11.41
N TRP A 147 4.22 12.10 11.66
CA TRP A 147 3.38 13.08 10.97
C TRP A 147 3.55 13.00 9.46
N HIS A 148 4.78 12.89 8.98
CA HIS A 148 5.09 12.81 7.55
C HIS A 148 4.47 11.56 6.92
N THR A 149 4.67 10.39 7.54
CA THR A 149 4.08 9.12 7.09
C THR A 149 2.56 9.19 7.07
N ASN A 150 1.94 9.68 8.15
CA ASN A 150 0.49 9.86 8.22
C ASN A 150 -0.02 10.77 7.08
N ARG A 151 0.65 11.90 6.82
CA ARG A 151 0.30 12.82 5.74
C ARG A 151 0.41 12.16 4.36
N LEU A 152 1.51 11.45 4.08
CA LEU A 152 1.73 10.78 2.79
C LEU A 152 0.64 9.74 2.50
N VAL A 153 0.32 8.90 3.47
CA VAL A 153 -0.72 7.86 3.31
C VAL A 153 -2.10 8.49 3.12
N ASN A 154 -2.45 9.53 3.90
CA ASN A 154 -3.70 10.27 3.71
C ASN A 154 -3.78 10.87 2.30
N GLU A 155 -2.71 11.52 1.83
CA GLU A 155 -2.65 12.13 0.51
C GLU A 155 -2.81 11.07 -0.59
N ALA A 156 -2.12 9.94 -0.47
CA ALA A 156 -2.21 8.84 -1.44
C ALA A 156 -3.63 8.30 -1.58
N ILE A 157 -4.30 8.01 -0.46
CA ILE A 157 -5.68 7.50 -0.47
C ILE A 157 -6.64 8.55 -1.03
N ASN A 158 -6.51 9.81 -0.60
CA ASN A 158 -7.34 10.91 -1.12
C ASN A 158 -7.17 11.04 -2.63
N LEU A 159 -5.92 11.05 -3.11
CA LEU A 159 -5.61 11.25 -4.51
C LEU A 159 -6.18 10.14 -5.40
N SER A 160 -6.25 8.89 -4.92
CA SER A 160 -6.86 7.79 -5.69
C SER A 160 -8.34 8.02 -5.97
N GLN A 161 -9.03 8.76 -5.11
CA GLN A 161 -10.48 8.96 -5.10
C GLN A 161 -10.91 10.35 -5.60
N HIS A 162 -10.02 11.36 -5.57
CA HIS A 162 -10.36 12.75 -5.83
C HIS A 162 -10.24 13.11 -7.32
N GLY A 163 -11.17 13.94 -7.81
CA GLY A 163 -11.26 14.35 -9.21
C GLY A 163 -11.45 13.14 -10.13
N ARG A 164 -10.69 13.08 -11.23
CA ARG A 164 -10.61 11.84 -11.99
C ARG A 164 -9.93 10.78 -11.13
N LYS A 165 -10.68 9.74 -10.76
CA LYS A 165 -10.15 8.61 -10.00
C LYS A 165 -9.00 7.95 -10.78
N GLY A 166 -8.16 7.20 -10.09
CA GLY A 166 -7.05 6.50 -10.75
C GLY A 166 -6.09 5.88 -9.74
N PRO A 167 -5.15 5.07 -10.25
CA PRO A 167 -4.19 4.40 -9.41
C PRO A 167 -3.16 5.36 -8.80
N VAL A 168 -2.73 5.02 -7.59
CA VAL A 168 -1.68 5.69 -6.82
C VAL A 168 -0.75 4.62 -6.28
N HIS A 169 0.54 4.91 -6.19
CA HIS A 169 1.54 4.00 -5.67
C HIS A 169 2.11 4.50 -4.34
N ILE A 170 2.22 3.60 -3.37
CA ILE A 170 2.96 3.79 -2.11
C ILE A 170 4.06 2.75 -2.03
N ASN A 171 5.31 3.19 -2.05
CA ASN A 171 6.47 2.35 -1.78
C ASN A 171 6.79 2.36 -0.30
N VAL A 172 6.93 1.17 0.30
CA VAL A 172 7.08 0.97 1.74
C VAL A 172 8.40 0.26 2.02
N PRO A 173 9.49 0.99 2.26
CA PRO A 173 10.75 0.39 2.68
C PRO A 173 10.60 -0.24 4.06
N LEU A 174 11.01 -1.50 4.17
CA LEU A 174 10.93 -2.29 5.38
C LEU A 174 12.29 -2.83 5.76
N ARG A 175 12.78 -2.42 6.93
CA ARG A 175 14.03 -2.89 7.52
C ARG A 175 13.77 -4.11 8.39
N GLU A 176 14.68 -5.05 8.38
CA GLU A 176 14.66 -6.19 9.30
C GLU A 176 14.89 -5.74 10.76
N PRO A 177 14.30 -6.44 11.74
CA PRO A 177 13.52 -7.68 11.61
C PRO A 177 12.08 -7.47 11.11
N LEU A 178 11.59 -8.36 10.23
CA LEU A 178 10.26 -8.28 9.63
C LEU A 178 9.17 -9.01 10.41
N TYR A 179 9.55 -9.94 11.28
CA TYR A 179 8.62 -10.91 11.90
C TYR A 179 8.27 -10.60 13.36
N GLY A 180 8.35 -9.34 13.77
CA GLY A 180 7.84 -8.85 15.06
C GLY A 180 6.34 -8.52 14.96
N PHE A 181 5.52 -9.14 15.83
CA PHE A 181 4.07 -8.98 15.84
C PHE A 181 3.54 -9.00 17.27
N GLN A 182 3.69 -7.89 18.00
CA GLN A 182 3.36 -7.79 19.43
C GLN A 182 2.17 -6.86 19.72
N HIS A 183 1.70 -6.09 18.74
CA HIS A 183 0.61 -5.12 18.92
C HIS A 183 -0.76 -5.78 18.74
N GLU A 184 -1.55 -5.87 19.82
CA GLU A 184 -2.89 -6.48 19.80
C GLU A 184 -3.91 -5.64 19.02
N SER A 185 -3.71 -4.34 18.91
CA SER A 185 -4.62 -3.44 18.21
C SER A 185 -3.87 -2.36 17.44
N ILE A 186 -4.49 -1.87 16.40
CA ILE A 186 -4.01 -0.71 15.64
C ILE A 186 -4.63 0.55 16.23
N THR A 187 -3.78 1.50 16.61
CA THR A 187 -4.19 2.81 17.12
C THR A 187 -4.85 3.63 16.03
N SER A 188 -5.80 4.48 16.41
CA SER A 188 -6.44 5.41 15.48
C SER A 188 -5.46 6.51 15.05
N GLU A 189 -5.44 6.81 13.77
CA GLU A 189 -4.60 7.82 13.15
C GLU A 189 -5.38 9.09 12.81
N ARG A 190 -4.67 10.21 12.65
CA ARG A 190 -5.28 11.45 12.16
C ARG A 190 -5.72 11.28 10.71
N VAL A 191 -7.02 11.42 10.46
CA VAL A 191 -7.59 11.38 9.11
C VAL A 191 -7.64 12.79 8.53
N ILE A 192 -6.98 12.99 7.38
CA ILE A 192 -7.04 14.22 6.59
C ILE A 192 -8.13 14.05 5.53
N LYS A 193 -9.18 14.84 5.63
CA LYS A 193 -10.28 14.85 4.65
C LYS A 193 -9.97 15.82 3.52
N THR A 194 -10.33 15.45 2.30
CA THR A 194 -10.37 16.38 1.18
C THR A 194 -11.65 17.23 1.28
N LEU A 195 -11.52 18.53 1.16
CA LEU A 195 -12.70 19.40 1.03
C LEU A 195 -13.34 19.11 -0.33
N LYS A 196 -14.65 18.95 -0.35
CA LYS A 196 -15.39 18.90 -1.62
C LYS A 196 -15.38 20.32 -2.19
N GLU A 197 -15.00 20.46 -3.45
CA GLU A 197 -15.32 21.68 -4.18
C GLU A 197 -16.84 21.76 -4.22
N THR A 198 -17.40 22.81 -3.65
CA THR A 198 -18.80 23.16 -3.86
C THR A 198 -18.94 23.66 -5.30
N PRO A 199 -19.91 23.13 -6.07
CA PRO A 199 -20.15 23.61 -7.43
C PRO A 199 -20.51 25.10 -7.46
#